data_f298a2b5877788ddfd85aeabb6abec0e
#
_entry.id   f298a2b5877788ddfd85aeabb6abec0e
#
_cell.length_a   1.000
_cell.length_b   1.000
_cell.length_c   1.000
_cell.angle_alpha   90.00
_cell.angle_beta   90.00
_cell.angle_gamma   90.00
#
_symmetry.space_group_name_H-M   'P 1'
#
loop_
_entity.id
_entity.type
_entity.pdbx_description
1 polymer ?
#
loop_
_entity_poly.entity_id
_entity_poly.type
_entity_poly.pdbx_seq_one_letter_code
_entity_poly.pdbx_strand_id
1 'polypeptide(L)'
;MLKQSLAAGAAFTIVPRHVLGGVGYTPPSEQITKAVIGVGGMGKGHLRLGGTKLLAVCDVDEKRMKAAMKDGVDGYRDFREVLERDDIDIIHVPTPPHWHALISIAAAKAGKDVWCEKPMARTIAESRAVRDVVQQHGRIFRLNTWFRFRSNFYGMGVPVREVKKAVEHGLLGWPLKATLGAHQGFNWKLSTWQGRTDLKTEVVPAELDYDMWLGPAPFKPYACHRTHGTFRGYWDYDGGGLGDMGQHYLDPTQYILGKDNESPIEIEADTPLQHPDAALPWRRVRLRYADGCEIVLDGDNSMSGVPYLEGPEGKIFKGFK
;
A
#
# COMPACT_ATOMS: atom_id res chain seq x y z
N MET A 1 50.15 59.06 -22.01
CA MET A 1 49.77 57.71 -21.58
C MET A 1 48.61 57.84 -20.60
N LEU A 2 47.37 57.68 -21.07
CA LEU A 2 46.17 57.66 -20.21
C LEU A 2 46.00 56.24 -19.69
N LYS A 3 46.02 56.02 -18.36
CA LYS A 3 45.65 54.78 -17.71
C LYS A 3 44.13 54.73 -17.63
N GLN A 4 43.52 53.82 -18.41
CA GLN A 4 42.13 53.44 -18.24
C GLN A 4 42.00 52.51 -17.01
N SER A 5 41.32 52.98 -15.97
CA SER A 5 40.93 52.18 -14.86
C SER A 5 39.65 51.41 -15.24
N LEU A 6 39.73 50.08 -15.39
CA LEU A 6 38.57 49.23 -15.47
C LEU A 6 37.92 49.18 -14.07
N ALA A 7 36.75 49.80 -13.92
CA ALA A 7 35.90 49.59 -12.76
C ALA A 7 35.19 48.25 -12.92
N ALA A 8 35.60 47.23 -12.16
CA ALA A 8 34.87 45.98 -12.04
C ALA A 8 33.62 46.26 -11.19
N GLY A 9 32.47 46.35 -11.88
CA GLY A 9 31.16 46.42 -11.22
C GLY A 9 30.85 45.09 -10.52
N ALA A 10 30.83 45.07 -9.21
CA ALA A 10 30.30 43.93 -8.48
C ALA A 10 28.78 43.85 -8.69
N ALA A 11 28.34 42.86 -9.45
CA ALA A 11 26.92 42.56 -9.58
C ALA A 11 26.43 41.88 -8.29
N PHE A 12 25.61 42.55 -7.53
CA PHE A 12 24.96 41.95 -6.36
C PHE A 12 23.69 41.23 -6.82
N THR A 13 23.64 39.93 -6.63
CA THR A 13 22.41 39.15 -6.84
C THR A 13 21.66 39.09 -5.51
N ILE A 14 20.47 39.70 -5.45
CA ILE A 14 19.57 39.59 -4.29
C ILE A 14 18.82 38.29 -4.45
N VAL A 15 19.18 37.28 -3.65
CA VAL A 15 18.46 36.00 -3.58
C VAL A 15 17.34 36.15 -2.55
N PRO A 16 16.07 35.97 -2.92
CA PRO A 16 14.96 36.04 -1.98
C PRO A 16 15.12 35.03 -0.84
N ARG A 17 14.71 35.40 0.38
CA ARG A 17 14.91 34.59 1.59
C ARG A 17 14.30 33.20 1.49
N HIS A 18 13.17 33.01 0.78
CA HIS A 18 12.53 31.73 0.57
C HIS A 18 13.36 30.76 -0.29
N VAL A 19 14.37 31.26 -1.03
CA VAL A 19 15.30 30.43 -1.81
C VAL A 19 16.49 29.96 -0.98
N LEU A 20 16.87 30.74 0.06
CA LEU A 20 18.05 30.48 0.89
C LEU A 20 17.76 29.53 2.06
N GLY A 21 16.49 29.24 2.36
CA GLY A 21 16.10 28.48 3.54
C GLY A 21 16.31 29.24 4.86
N GLY A 22 16.17 28.56 5.97
CA GLY A 22 16.32 29.08 7.33
C GLY A 22 15.10 28.84 8.20
N VAL A 23 15.05 29.48 9.38
CA VAL A 23 13.94 29.27 10.34
C VAL A 23 12.60 29.55 9.68
N GLY A 24 11.77 28.51 9.50
CA GLY A 24 10.45 28.56 8.88
C GLY A 24 10.43 28.47 7.35
N TYR A 25 11.58 28.27 6.70
CA TYR A 25 11.67 28.18 5.23
C TYR A 25 12.57 27.02 4.82
N THR A 26 12.01 26.07 4.03
CA THR A 26 12.78 25.03 3.34
C THR A 26 13.13 25.54 1.95
N PRO A 27 14.43 25.61 1.57
CA PRO A 27 14.78 26.03 0.22
C PRO A 27 14.25 25.05 -0.82
N PRO A 28 13.93 25.48 -2.04
CA PRO A 28 13.41 24.58 -3.09
C PRO A 28 14.30 23.36 -3.35
N SER A 29 15.63 23.51 -3.23
CA SER A 29 16.61 22.42 -3.39
C SER A 29 16.57 21.35 -2.28
N GLU A 30 15.97 21.64 -1.15
CA GLU A 30 15.81 20.70 -0.02
C GLU A 30 14.37 20.17 0.07
N GLN A 31 13.48 20.65 -0.80
CA GLN A 31 12.09 20.24 -0.81
C GLN A 31 11.92 18.94 -1.62
N ILE A 32 11.68 17.84 -0.91
CA ILE A 32 11.37 16.55 -1.57
C ILE A 32 10.09 16.66 -2.38
N THR A 33 10.12 16.21 -3.61
CA THR A 33 9.03 16.27 -4.57
C THR A 33 8.41 14.90 -4.82
N LYS A 34 7.13 14.87 -5.17
CA LYS A 34 6.43 13.61 -5.45
C LYS A 34 5.50 13.68 -6.64
N ALA A 35 5.26 12.51 -7.23
CA ALA A 35 4.11 12.26 -8.07
C ALA A 35 3.24 11.13 -7.49
N VAL A 36 1.95 11.13 -7.84
CA VAL A 36 1.00 10.09 -7.44
C VAL A 36 0.44 9.42 -8.69
N ILE A 37 0.72 8.12 -8.85
CA ILE A 37 0.23 7.30 -9.96
C ILE A 37 -0.95 6.46 -9.46
N GLY A 38 -2.15 6.75 -9.98
CA GLY A 38 -3.42 6.22 -9.48
C GLY A 38 -4.07 7.16 -8.47
N VAL A 39 -4.98 8.03 -8.91
CA VAL A 39 -5.61 9.05 -8.04
C VAL A 39 -7.07 8.71 -7.69
N GLY A 40 -7.39 7.41 -7.68
CA GLY A 40 -8.66 6.88 -7.21
C GLY A 40 -8.87 7.00 -5.71
N GLY A 41 -9.58 6.03 -5.10
CA GLY A 41 -9.95 6.06 -3.68
C GLY A 41 -8.77 6.30 -2.74
N MET A 42 -7.77 5.41 -2.76
CA MET A 42 -6.57 5.53 -1.92
C MET A 42 -5.65 6.67 -2.37
N GLY A 43 -5.52 6.88 -3.69
CA GLY A 43 -4.69 7.96 -4.25
C GLY A 43 -5.04 9.34 -3.72
N LYS A 44 -6.33 9.62 -3.48
CA LYS A 44 -6.77 10.88 -2.85
C LYS A 44 -6.14 11.12 -1.46
N GLY A 45 -5.88 10.05 -0.71
CA GLY A 45 -5.13 10.13 0.55
C GLY A 45 -3.68 10.53 0.31
N HIS A 46 -3.03 9.93 -0.69
CA HIS A 46 -1.64 10.21 -1.04
C HIS A 46 -1.40 11.63 -1.55
N LEU A 47 -2.39 12.27 -2.21
CA LEU A 47 -2.30 13.68 -2.59
C LEU A 47 -2.11 14.61 -1.39
N ARG A 48 -2.68 14.26 -0.23
CA ARG A 48 -2.71 15.08 0.99
C ARG A 48 -1.57 14.80 1.97
N LEU A 49 -0.76 13.76 1.73
CA LEU A 49 0.36 13.45 2.62
C LEU A 49 1.36 14.62 2.60
N GLY A 50 1.62 15.18 3.79
CA GLY A 50 2.54 16.29 3.98
C GLY A 50 4.01 15.87 3.89
N GLY A 51 4.91 16.86 4.00
CA GLY A 51 6.36 16.66 3.98
C GLY A 51 6.97 16.57 2.59
N THR A 52 6.15 16.54 1.53
CA THR A 52 6.59 16.50 0.13
C THR A 52 5.74 17.43 -0.74
N LYS A 53 6.32 17.97 -1.79
CA LYS A 53 5.61 18.81 -2.78
C LYS A 53 5.07 17.94 -3.91
N LEU A 54 3.76 17.99 -4.14
CA LEU A 54 3.13 17.31 -5.27
C LEU A 54 3.39 18.10 -6.55
N LEU A 55 3.99 17.45 -7.56
CA LEU A 55 4.28 18.06 -8.87
C LEU A 55 3.46 17.43 -10.01
N ALA A 56 3.11 16.14 -9.87
CA ALA A 56 2.39 15.45 -10.94
C ALA A 56 1.39 14.43 -10.39
N VAL A 57 0.36 14.18 -11.17
CA VAL A 57 -0.62 13.11 -10.97
C VAL A 57 -0.77 12.31 -12.25
N CYS A 58 -0.99 11.01 -12.12
CA CYS A 58 -1.26 10.13 -13.26
C CYS A 58 -2.46 9.24 -12.97
N ASP A 59 -3.36 9.13 -13.91
CA ASP A 59 -4.45 8.14 -13.90
C ASP A 59 -4.90 7.84 -15.32
N VAL A 60 -5.20 6.60 -15.60
CA VAL A 60 -5.73 6.13 -16.89
C VAL A 60 -7.20 6.54 -17.11
N ASP A 61 -7.88 6.97 -16.04
CA ASP A 61 -9.18 7.62 -16.07
C ASP A 61 -8.98 9.15 -16.10
N GLU A 62 -9.19 9.75 -17.25
CA GLU A 62 -9.00 11.18 -17.48
C GLU A 62 -9.81 12.05 -16.51
N LYS A 63 -11.01 11.64 -16.16
CA LYS A 63 -11.88 12.36 -15.24
C LYS A 63 -11.31 12.39 -13.82
N ARG A 64 -10.72 11.28 -13.37
CA ARG A 64 -10.03 11.21 -12.09
C ARG A 64 -8.74 12.01 -12.09
N MET A 65 -7.96 11.91 -13.16
CA MET A 65 -6.73 12.70 -13.34
C MET A 65 -7.04 14.19 -13.23
N LYS A 66 -7.98 14.68 -14.06
CA LYS A 66 -8.37 16.12 -14.06
C LYS A 66 -8.89 16.57 -12.69
N ALA A 67 -9.65 15.74 -11.99
CA ALA A 67 -10.15 16.06 -10.64
C ALA A 67 -9.06 16.13 -9.57
N ALA A 68 -7.90 15.50 -9.81
CA ALA A 68 -6.75 15.51 -8.89
C ALA A 68 -5.76 16.65 -9.18
N MET A 69 -5.78 17.21 -10.38
CA MET A 69 -4.94 18.34 -10.77
C MET A 69 -5.31 19.60 -9.96
N LYS A 70 -4.30 20.40 -9.66
CA LYS A 70 -4.39 21.72 -9.03
C LYS A 70 -3.38 22.63 -9.67
N ASP A 71 -3.40 23.91 -9.32
CA ASP A 71 -2.41 24.88 -9.80
C ASP A 71 -0.99 24.38 -9.50
N GLY A 72 -0.16 24.30 -10.56
CA GLY A 72 1.22 23.82 -10.47
C GLY A 72 1.37 22.29 -10.33
N VAL A 73 0.32 21.51 -10.62
CA VAL A 73 0.35 20.04 -10.67
C VAL A 73 0.00 19.56 -12.07
N ASP A 74 0.93 18.87 -12.72
CA ASP A 74 0.75 18.33 -14.07
C ASP A 74 -0.02 17.02 -14.06
N GLY A 75 -0.84 16.79 -15.09
CA GLY A 75 -1.64 15.57 -15.24
C GLY A 75 -1.15 14.69 -16.40
N TYR A 76 -1.00 13.39 -16.15
CA TYR A 76 -0.54 12.42 -17.13
C TYR A 76 -1.50 11.23 -17.22
N ARG A 77 -1.62 10.63 -18.39
CA ARG A 77 -2.37 9.37 -18.58
C ARG A 77 -1.46 8.14 -18.57
N ASP A 78 -0.19 8.34 -18.88
CA ASP A 78 0.84 7.30 -18.90
C ASP A 78 1.87 7.56 -17.80
N PHE A 79 2.04 6.61 -16.91
CA PHE A 79 2.99 6.73 -15.79
C PHE A 79 4.44 6.84 -16.26
N ARG A 80 4.77 6.33 -17.46
CA ARG A 80 6.13 6.39 -18.02
C ARG A 80 6.58 7.81 -18.24
N GLU A 81 5.67 8.69 -18.70
CA GLU A 81 5.96 10.12 -18.84
C GLU A 81 6.28 10.81 -17.50
N VAL A 82 5.63 10.36 -16.42
CA VAL A 82 5.96 10.85 -15.06
C VAL A 82 7.37 10.43 -14.64
N LEU A 83 7.79 9.22 -15.00
CA LEU A 83 9.12 8.69 -14.63
C LEU A 83 10.27 9.36 -15.38
N GLU A 84 10.01 9.98 -16.53
CA GLU A 84 11.00 10.75 -17.31
C GLU A 84 11.34 12.12 -16.68
N ARG A 85 10.59 12.56 -15.68
CA ARG A 85 10.81 13.86 -15.03
C ARG A 85 11.93 13.80 -14.02
N ASP A 86 12.94 14.65 -14.20
CA ASP A 86 14.09 14.75 -13.29
C ASP A 86 13.77 15.48 -11.97
N ASP A 87 12.70 16.28 -11.94
CA ASP A 87 12.29 17.10 -10.79
C ASP A 87 11.39 16.35 -9.79
N ILE A 88 11.17 15.03 -9.97
CA ILE A 88 10.40 14.18 -9.07
C ILE A 88 11.34 13.22 -8.35
N ASP A 89 11.30 13.23 -7.00
CA ASP A 89 12.11 12.36 -6.14
C ASP A 89 11.40 11.05 -5.80
N ILE A 90 10.08 11.12 -5.49
CA ILE A 90 9.31 9.98 -4.97
C ILE A 90 8.07 9.71 -5.83
N ILE A 91 7.87 8.46 -6.15
CA ILE A 91 6.64 7.96 -6.79
C ILE A 91 5.76 7.28 -5.74
N HIS A 92 4.54 7.80 -5.57
CA HIS A 92 3.49 7.12 -4.82
C HIS A 92 2.67 6.23 -5.75
N VAL A 93 2.47 4.95 -5.36
CA VAL A 93 1.83 3.93 -6.18
C VAL A 93 0.60 3.35 -5.47
N PRO A 94 -0.53 4.08 -5.41
CA PRO A 94 -1.81 3.59 -4.91
C PRO A 94 -2.74 3.05 -6.03
N THR A 95 -2.18 2.48 -7.07
CA THR A 95 -2.89 1.79 -8.15
C THR A 95 -3.55 0.49 -7.64
N PRO A 96 -4.32 -0.24 -8.45
CA PRO A 96 -4.63 -1.64 -8.16
C PRO A 96 -3.37 -2.52 -8.08
N PRO A 97 -3.36 -3.60 -7.25
CA PRO A 97 -2.17 -4.40 -6.97
C PRO A 97 -1.44 -5.01 -8.17
N HIS A 98 -2.15 -5.32 -9.26
CA HIS A 98 -1.54 -5.87 -10.48
C HIS A 98 -0.58 -4.89 -11.17
N TRP A 99 -0.64 -3.60 -10.84
CA TRP A 99 0.29 -2.58 -11.31
C TRP A 99 1.44 -2.28 -10.34
N HIS A 100 1.33 -2.66 -9.07
CA HIS A 100 2.28 -2.26 -8.03
C HIS A 100 3.72 -2.62 -8.35
N ALA A 101 3.97 -3.88 -8.72
CA ALA A 101 5.32 -4.35 -9.02
C ALA A 101 5.93 -3.63 -10.23
N LEU A 102 5.17 -3.54 -11.31
CA LEU A 102 5.65 -3.01 -12.58
C LEU A 102 6.02 -1.52 -12.45
N ILE A 103 5.13 -0.72 -11.85
CA ILE A 103 5.39 0.72 -11.63
C ILE A 103 6.54 0.91 -10.63
N SER A 104 6.59 0.13 -9.53
CA SER A 104 7.66 0.24 -8.53
C SER A 104 9.03 -0.09 -9.11
N ILE A 105 9.12 -1.13 -9.93
CA ILE A 105 10.35 -1.53 -10.63
C ILE A 105 10.78 -0.44 -11.62
N ALA A 106 9.85 0.09 -12.42
CA ALA A 106 10.15 1.14 -13.37
C ALA A 106 10.60 2.42 -12.66
N ALA A 107 9.96 2.82 -11.57
CA ALA A 107 10.33 3.99 -10.76
C ALA A 107 11.73 3.83 -10.17
N ALA A 108 12.06 2.66 -9.58
CA ALA A 108 13.39 2.41 -9.03
C ALA A 108 14.48 2.46 -10.10
N LYS A 109 14.22 1.90 -11.30
CA LYS A 109 15.14 1.98 -12.45
C LYS A 109 15.33 3.41 -12.96
N ALA A 110 14.30 4.24 -12.87
CA ALA A 110 14.35 5.68 -13.20
C ALA A 110 15.00 6.53 -12.08
N GLY A 111 15.56 5.89 -11.04
CA GLY A 111 16.25 6.58 -9.95
C GLY A 111 15.32 7.22 -8.92
N LYS A 112 14.03 6.87 -8.89
CA LYS A 112 13.03 7.42 -7.97
C LYS A 112 12.86 6.52 -6.77
N ASP A 113 12.63 7.10 -5.60
CA ASP A 113 12.16 6.38 -4.42
C ASP A 113 10.67 6.03 -4.57
N VAL A 114 10.22 5.00 -3.86
CA VAL A 114 8.86 4.46 -4.04
C VAL A 114 8.11 4.37 -2.73
N TRP A 115 6.89 4.88 -2.71
CA TRP A 115 5.91 4.63 -1.67
C TRP A 115 4.74 3.86 -2.28
N CYS A 116 4.72 2.54 -2.08
CA CYS A 116 3.70 1.65 -2.63
C CYS A 116 2.62 1.32 -1.61
N GLU A 117 1.36 1.26 -2.04
CA GLU A 117 0.27 0.71 -1.24
C GLU A 117 0.40 -0.82 -1.09
N LYS A 118 -0.21 -1.33 -0.03
CA LYS A 118 -0.35 -2.78 0.18
C LYS A 118 -1.43 -3.37 -0.76
N PRO A 119 -1.32 -4.63 -1.14
CA PRO A 119 -0.17 -5.53 -1.02
C PRO A 119 0.99 -5.08 -1.89
N MET A 120 2.21 -5.51 -1.58
CA MET A 120 3.42 -5.12 -2.33
C MET A 120 3.31 -5.45 -3.82
N ALA A 121 2.72 -6.59 -4.13
CA ALA A 121 2.46 -7.08 -5.48
C ALA A 121 1.38 -8.17 -5.43
N ARG A 122 0.97 -8.70 -6.59
CA ARG A 122 0.02 -9.82 -6.67
C ARG A 122 0.64 -11.17 -6.33
N THR A 123 1.91 -11.36 -6.60
CA THR A 123 2.60 -12.63 -6.42
C THR A 123 3.88 -12.47 -5.61
N ILE A 124 4.32 -13.58 -5.01
CA ILE A 124 5.60 -13.63 -4.28
C ILE A 124 6.77 -13.35 -5.24
N ALA A 125 6.70 -13.85 -6.49
CA ALA A 125 7.73 -13.63 -7.48
C ALA A 125 7.87 -12.15 -7.84
N GLU A 126 6.76 -11.44 -8.06
CA GLU A 126 6.75 -9.99 -8.29
C GLU A 126 7.32 -9.22 -7.09
N SER A 127 6.94 -9.60 -5.85
CA SER A 127 7.46 -8.97 -4.64
C SER A 127 8.98 -9.12 -4.51
N ARG A 128 9.50 -10.30 -4.86
CA ARG A 128 10.95 -10.54 -4.92
C ARG A 128 11.63 -9.69 -5.98
N ALA A 129 11.05 -9.59 -7.17
CA ALA A 129 11.58 -8.73 -8.24
C ALA A 129 11.62 -7.25 -7.84
N VAL A 130 10.59 -6.74 -7.15
CA VAL A 130 10.60 -5.37 -6.61
C VAL A 130 11.76 -5.19 -5.63
N ARG A 131 11.90 -6.09 -4.64
CA ARG A 131 12.98 -6.06 -3.65
C ARG A 131 14.35 -6.01 -4.33
N ASP A 132 14.59 -6.92 -5.27
CA ASP A 132 15.89 -7.08 -5.91
C ASP A 132 16.27 -5.84 -6.73
N VAL A 133 15.30 -5.28 -7.50
CA VAL A 133 15.55 -4.08 -8.31
C VAL A 133 15.73 -2.84 -7.43
N VAL A 134 14.93 -2.67 -6.38
CA VAL A 134 15.08 -1.55 -5.44
C VAL A 134 16.47 -1.58 -4.78
N GLN A 135 16.92 -2.75 -4.34
CA GLN A 135 18.26 -2.93 -3.77
C GLN A 135 19.38 -2.65 -4.80
N GLN A 136 19.23 -3.19 -6.01
CA GLN A 136 20.20 -3.00 -7.10
C GLN A 136 20.39 -1.53 -7.46
N HIS A 137 19.31 -0.74 -7.44
CA HIS A 137 19.34 0.69 -7.76
C HIS A 137 19.56 1.60 -6.56
N GLY A 138 19.73 1.05 -5.35
CA GLY A 138 19.95 1.81 -4.12
C GLY A 138 18.80 2.78 -3.79
N ARG A 139 17.57 2.40 -4.11
CA ARG A 139 16.39 3.25 -3.86
C ARG A 139 15.70 2.90 -2.55
N ILE A 140 15.00 3.87 -1.99
CA ILE A 140 14.17 3.67 -0.81
C ILE A 140 12.79 3.16 -1.28
N PHE A 141 12.37 2.03 -0.72
CA PHE A 141 11.03 1.50 -0.93
C PHE A 141 10.26 1.45 0.39
N ARG A 142 9.10 2.08 0.43
CA ARG A 142 8.18 2.00 1.56
C ARG A 142 6.89 1.31 1.14
N LEU A 143 6.64 0.15 1.73
CA LEU A 143 5.31 -0.48 1.69
C LEU A 143 4.40 0.17 2.75
N ASN A 144 3.18 0.52 2.37
CA ASN A 144 2.26 1.21 3.27
C ASN A 144 1.58 0.25 4.27
N THR A 145 2.36 -0.31 5.18
CA THR A 145 1.92 -1.14 6.31
C THR A 145 1.73 -0.30 7.58
N TRP A 146 1.01 0.79 7.46
CA TRP A 146 0.91 1.85 8.45
C TRP A 146 0.27 1.45 9.80
N PHE A 147 -0.46 0.32 9.84
CA PHE A 147 -1.09 -0.15 11.08
C PHE A 147 -0.11 -0.58 12.17
N ARG A 148 1.11 -0.99 11.82
CA ARG A 148 2.17 -1.27 12.80
C ARG A 148 2.49 -0.09 13.70
N PHE A 149 2.29 1.12 13.21
CA PHE A 149 2.72 2.37 13.85
C PHE A 149 1.58 3.20 14.42
N ARG A 150 0.34 2.74 14.28
CA ARG A 150 -0.82 3.47 14.80
C ARG A 150 -0.98 3.34 16.30
N SER A 151 -1.56 4.40 16.89
CA SER A 151 -1.94 4.46 18.30
C SER A 151 -3.16 3.60 18.63
N ASN A 152 -3.91 3.16 17.62
CA ASN A 152 -5.09 2.31 17.80
C ASN A 152 -5.11 1.24 16.71
N PHE A 153 -4.92 -0.01 17.11
CA PHE A 153 -4.96 -1.15 16.24
C PHE A 153 -6.42 -1.62 16.07
N TYR A 154 -7.06 -1.28 14.99
CA TYR A 154 -8.40 -1.72 14.56
C TYR A 154 -9.37 -2.09 15.69
N GLY A 155 -9.68 -1.13 16.57
CA GLY A 155 -10.61 -1.37 17.67
C GLY A 155 -10.04 -2.16 18.85
N MET A 156 -8.74 -2.49 18.88
CA MET A 156 -8.08 -3.02 20.08
C MET A 156 -7.96 -1.98 21.18
N GLY A 157 -8.00 -0.68 20.85
CA GLY A 157 -7.94 0.40 21.83
C GLY A 157 -6.53 0.70 22.35
N VAL A 158 -5.50 0.03 21.79
CA VAL A 158 -4.09 0.16 22.20
C VAL A 158 -3.16 0.17 21.01
N PRO A 159 -1.97 0.79 21.12
CA PRO A 159 -0.97 0.73 20.07
C PRO A 159 -0.43 -0.70 19.88
N VAL A 160 -0.18 -1.07 18.62
CA VAL A 160 0.44 -2.36 18.25
C VAL A 160 1.74 -2.60 19.02
N ARG A 161 2.56 -1.56 19.19
CA ARG A 161 3.83 -1.65 19.93
C ARG A 161 3.67 -2.05 21.38
N GLU A 162 2.58 -1.68 22.05
CA GLU A 162 2.36 -2.05 23.46
C GLU A 162 1.97 -3.53 23.59
N VAL A 163 1.17 -4.05 22.62
CA VAL A 163 0.88 -5.48 22.54
C VAL A 163 2.16 -6.28 22.29
N LYS A 164 3.00 -5.80 21.36
CA LYS A 164 4.31 -6.41 21.06
C LYS A 164 5.20 -6.48 22.30
N LYS A 165 5.30 -5.40 23.07
CA LYS A 165 6.05 -5.39 24.33
C LYS A 165 5.56 -6.45 25.31
N ALA A 166 4.24 -6.59 25.48
CA ALA A 166 3.67 -7.61 26.37
C ALA A 166 4.10 -9.03 25.95
N VAL A 167 4.12 -9.29 24.64
CA VAL A 167 4.61 -10.57 24.09
C VAL A 167 6.11 -10.74 24.31
N GLU A 168 6.92 -9.73 24.00
CA GLU A 168 8.38 -9.76 24.15
C GLU A 168 8.83 -9.93 25.61
N HIS A 169 8.04 -9.44 26.57
CA HIS A 169 8.29 -9.63 28.02
C HIS A 169 7.76 -10.96 28.54
N GLY A 170 7.23 -11.84 27.67
CA GLY A 170 6.77 -13.17 28.04
C GLY A 170 5.49 -13.22 28.88
N LEU A 171 4.69 -12.13 28.94
CA LEU A 171 3.50 -12.05 29.80
C LEU A 171 2.40 -13.08 29.45
N LEU A 172 2.45 -13.68 28.29
CA LEU A 172 1.49 -14.68 27.83
C LEU A 172 2.09 -16.09 27.79
N GLY A 173 3.39 -16.23 28.04
CA GLY A 173 4.13 -17.46 27.75
C GLY A 173 4.26 -17.72 26.25
N TRP A 174 4.74 -18.91 25.88
CA TRP A 174 4.99 -19.32 24.51
C TRP A 174 4.72 -20.83 24.32
N PRO A 175 4.21 -21.33 23.18
CA PRO A 175 3.84 -20.61 21.95
C PRO A 175 2.52 -19.84 22.08
N LEU A 176 2.30 -18.92 21.13
CA LEU A 176 1.11 -18.08 21.09
C LEU A 176 0.18 -18.46 19.94
N LYS A 177 -1.12 -18.34 20.19
CA LYS A 177 -2.16 -18.39 19.18
C LYS A 177 -2.82 -17.03 19.04
N ALA A 178 -2.82 -16.49 17.81
CA ALA A 178 -3.56 -15.28 17.45
C ALA A 178 -4.84 -15.66 16.69
N THR A 179 -5.98 -15.08 17.08
CA THR A 179 -7.24 -15.25 16.35
C THR A 179 -7.76 -13.92 15.85
N LEU A 180 -7.95 -13.81 14.54
CA LEU A 180 -8.40 -12.63 13.84
C LEU A 180 -9.79 -12.86 13.25
N GLY A 181 -10.79 -12.12 13.73
CA GLY A 181 -12.17 -12.26 13.27
C GLY A 181 -13.01 -11.03 13.55
N ALA A 182 -14.22 -10.98 13.00
CA ALA A 182 -15.09 -9.81 13.09
C ALA A 182 -15.53 -9.49 14.53
N HIS A 183 -15.74 -10.49 15.36
CA HIS A 183 -16.14 -10.30 16.75
C HIS A 183 -15.03 -9.77 17.66
N GLN A 184 -13.75 -9.88 17.25
CA GLN A 184 -12.65 -9.13 17.88
C GLN A 184 -12.59 -7.68 17.40
N GLY A 185 -13.51 -7.25 16.56
CA GLY A 185 -13.57 -5.90 16.00
C GLY A 185 -12.84 -5.75 14.65
N PHE A 186 -12.43 -6.84 14.05
CA PHE A 186 -11.84 -6.90 12.72
C PHE A 186 -12.96 -7.03 11.69
N ASN A 187 -13.06 -6.05 10.80
CA ASN A 187 -14.02 -6.10 9.71
C ASN A 187 -13.31 -6.55 8.43
N TRP A 188 -13.52 -7.79 8.05
CA TRP A 188 -12.91 -8.38 6.86
C TRP A 188 -13.44 -7.82 5.55
N LYS A 189 -14.56 -7.14 5.52
CA LYS A 189 -15.25 -6.70 4.30
C LYS A 189 -15.34 -7.79 3.24
N LEU A 190 -15.43 -9.03 3.65
CA LEU A 190 -15.41 -10.19 2.76
C LEU A 190 -16.48 -10.10 1.69
N SER A 191 -17.72 -9.78 2.10
CA SER A 191 -18.84 -9.62 1.18
C SER A 191 -18.72 -8.41 0.26
N THR A 192 -17.99 -7.38 0.67
CA THR A 192 -17.81 -6.15 -0.12
C THR A 192 -16.82 -6.34 -1.28
N TRP A 193 -15.81 -7.21 -1.07
CA TRP A 193 -14.73 -7.44 -2.03
C TRP A 193 -14.82 -8.81 -2.72
N GLN A 194 -16.02 -9.34 -2.89
CA GLN A 194 -16.26 -10.52 -3.70
C GLN A 194 -16.41 -10.15 -5.17
N GLY A 195 -15.90 -11.01 -6.04
CA GLY A 195 -16.15 -10.92 -7.47
C GLY A 195 -17.54 -11.45 -7.83
N ARG A 196 -18.06 -10.99 -8.95
CA ARG A 196 -19.29 -11.49 -9.54
C ARG A 196 -18.95 -12.46 -10.66
N THR A 197 -19.74 -13.53 -10.79
CA THR A 197 -19.56 -14.58 -11.82
C THR A 197 -20.50 -14.41 -13.01
N ASP A 198 -21.44 -13.46 -12.92
CA ASP A 198 -22.51 -13.18 -13.90
C ASP A 198 -22.29 -11.87 -14.67
N LEU A 199 -21.03 -11.46 -14.84
CA LEU A 199 -20.71 -10.20 -15.51
C LEU A 199 -21.10 -10.23 -16.99
N LYS A 200 -21.70 -9.14 -17.42
CA LYS A 200 -21.97 -8.86 -18.85
C LYS A 200 -20.95 -7.85 -19.35
N THR A 201 -20.60 -7.97 -20.62
CA THR A 201 -19.78 -6.98 -21.31
C THR A 201 -20.53 -5.66 -21.42
N GLU A 202 -19.84 -4.59 -21.08
CA GLU A 202 -20.34 -3.22 -21.15
C GLU A 202 -19.45 -2.38 -22.06
N VAL A 203 -19.93 -1.20 -22.46
CA VAL A 203 -19.14 -0.24 -23.23
C VAL A 203 -18.11 0.41 -22.32
N VAL A 204 -16.86 0.48 -22.76
CA VAL A 204 -15.80 1.19 -22.05
C VAL A 204 -16.14 2.68 -22.00
N PRO A 205 -16.14 3.32 -20.82
CA PRO A 205 -16.31 4.78 -20.73
C PRO A 205 -15.26 5.52 -21.54
N ALA A 206 -15.65 6.58 -22.23
CA ALA A 206 -14.76 7.34 -23.12
C ALA A 206 -13.54 7.96 -22.40
N GLU A 207 -13.69 8.25 -21.10
CA GLU A 207 -12.64 8.79 -20.25
C GLU A 207 -11.63 7.76 -19.77
N LEU A 208 -11.93 6.44 -19.87
CA LEU A 208 -11.10 5.36 -19.37
C LEU A 208 -10.26 4.73 -20.48
N ASP A 209 -8.96 4.79 -20.35
CA ASP A 209 -8.06 3.93 -21.13
C ASP A 209 -8.05 2.54 -20.49
N TYR A 210 -8.93 1.67 -21.01
CA TYR A 210 -9.12 0.35 -20.42
C TYR A 210 -7.95 -0.60 -20.71
N ASP A 211 -7.26 -0.45 -21.82
CA ASP A 211 -6.07 -1.23 -22.14
C ASP A 211 -4.94 -0.95 -21.13
N MET A 212 -4.67 0.32 -20.89
CA MET A 212 -3.73 0.75 -19.84
C MET A 212 -4.23 0.41 -18.45
N TRP A 213 -5.54 0.37 -18.20
CA TRP A 213 -6.05 -0.09 -16.90
C TRP A 213 -5.77 -1.57 -16.66
N LEU A 214 -5.96 -2.43 -17.68
CA LEU A 214 -5.63 -3.85 -17.63
C LEU A 214 -4.13 -4.08 -17.47
N GLY A 215 -3.32 -3.38 -18.25
CA GLY A 215 -1.85 -3.46 -18.20
C GLY A 215 -1.33 -4.89 -18.26
N PRO A 216 -0.64 -5.39 -17.20
CA PRO A 216 -0.08 -6.73 -17.19
C PRO A 216 -1.11 -7.84 -16.97
N ALA A 217 -2.36 -7.52 -16.64
CA ALA A 217 -3.41 -8.52 -16.45
C ALA A 217 -3.90 -9.08 -17.79
N PRO A 218 -4.38 -10.34 -17.83
CA PRO A 218 -4.97 -10.90 -19.03
C PRO A 218 -6.16 -10.05 -19.53
N PHE A 219 -6.32 -9.97 -20.85
CA PHE A 219 -7.46 -9.28 -21.42
C PHE A 219 -8.78 -9.93 -20.97
N LYS A 220 -9.68 -9.10 -20.47
CA LYS A 220 -11.07 -9.42 -20.15
C LYS A 220 -11.97 -8.34 -20.76
N PRO A 221 -13.13 -8.69 -21.32
CA PRO A 221 -14.11 -7.69 -21.73
C PRO A 221 -14.46 -6.74 -20.59
N TYR A 222 -14.66 -5.47 -20.92
CA TYR A 222 -14.99 -4.49 -19.90
C TYR A 222 -16.33 -4.82 -19.22
N ALA A 223 -16.32 -4.71 -17.90
CA ALA A 223 -17.51 -4.65 -17.07
C ALA A 223 -17.19 -3.69 -15.90
N CYS A 224 -18.08 -2.77 -15.60
CA CYS A 224 -17.84 -1.73 -14.59
C CYS A 224 -17.49 -2.34 -13.22
N HIS A 225 -18.05 -3.49 -12.88
CA HIS A 225 -17.73 -4.18 -11.63
C HIS A 225 -16.29 -4.74 -11.57
N ARG A 226 -15.58 -4.89 -12.71
CA ARG A 226 -14.18 -5.32 -12.73
C ARG A 226 -13.21 -4.18 -12.44
N THR A 227 -13.65 -2.94 -12.57
CA THR A 227 -12.78 -1.77 -12.50
C THR A 227 -12.99 -0.98 -11.21
N HIS A 228 -12.12 0.00 -11.00
CA HIS A 228 -12.19 0.94 -9.88
C HIS A 228 -12.20 0.25 -8.51
N GLY A 229 -13.19 0.47 -7.66
CA GLY A 229 -13.21 -0.05 -6.28
C GLY A 229 -13.45 -1.56 -6.19
N THR A 230 -14.22 -2.12 -7.11
CA THR A 230 -14.67 -3.51 -7.09
C THR A 230 -13.69 -4.50 -7.77
N PHE A 231 -12.63 -4.02 -8.39
CA PHE A 231 -11.54 -4.85 -8.94
C PHE A 231 -11.00 -5.88 -7.93
N ARG A 232 -11.11 -5.57 -6.65
CA ARG A 232 -10.64 -6.40 -5.54
C ARG A 232 -11.21 -7.80 -5.53
N GLY A 233 -12.39 -7.97 -6.10
CA GLY A 233 -13.04 -9.27 -6.20
C GLY A 233 -12.53 -10.19 -7.32
N TYR A 234 -11.46 -9.84 -8.02
CA TYR A 234 -10.99 -10.62 -9.17
C TYR A 234 -9.51 -10.96 -9.07
N TRP A 235 -9.20 -12.25 -9.29
CA TRP A 235 -7.86 -12.80 -9.14
C TRP A 235 -6.80 -12.15 -10.05
N ASP A 236 -7.20 -11.63 -11.20
CA ASP A 236 -6.27 -10.95 -12.10
C ASP A 236 -5.76 -9.62 -11.54
N TYR A 237 -6.47 -9.02 -10.58
CA TYR A 237 -6.17 -7.69 -10.07
C TYR A 237 -5.84 -7.63 -8.58
N ASP A 238 -6.47 -8.49 -7.76
CA ASP A 238 -6.29 -8.54 -6.29
C ASP A 238 -6.65 -9.94 -5.75
N GLY A 239 -6.75 -10.11 -4.45
CA GLY A 239 -7.05 -11.37 -3.75
C GLY A 239 -8.33 -11.33 -2.92
N GLY A 240 -9.33 -10.53 -3.30
CA GLY A 240 -10.59 -10.39 -2.55
C GLY A 240 -10.41 -9.74 -1.18
N GLY A 241 -11.34 -10.02 -0.29
CA GLY A 241 -11.32 -9.49 1.08
C GLY A 241 -10.09 -9.87 1.87
N LEU A 242 -9.55 -11.08 1.66
CA LEU A 242 -8.32 -11.51 2.31
C LEU A 242 -7.11 -10.75 1.76
N GLY A 243 -6.95 -10.68 0.44
CA GLY A 243 -5.81 -10.02 -0.20
C GLY A 243 -5.77 -8.54 0.11
N ASP A 244 -6.92 -7.86 0.09
CA ASP A 244 -6.99 -6.43 0.37
C ASP A 244 -6.98 -6.13 1.89
N MET A 245 -8.01 -6.57 2.63
CA MET A 245 -8.17 -6.20 4.04
C MET A 245 -7.37 -7.09 4.99
N GLY A 246 -7.14 -8.36 4.64
CA GLY A 246 -6.38 -9.28 5.48
C GLY A 246 -4.99 -8.79 5.82
N GLN A 247 -4.33 -8.09 4.90
CA GLN A 247 -3.03 -7.45 5.11
C GLN A 247 -3.01 -6.54 6.34
N HIS A 248 -4.08 -5.78 6.57
CA HIS A 248 -4.17 -4.84 7.68
C HIS A 248 -4.22 -5.51 9.06
N TYR A 249 -4.60 -6.77 9.13
CA TYR A 249 -4.69 -7.52 10.38
C TYR A 249 -3.53 -8.50 10.53
N LEU A 250 -3.17 -9.17 9.44
CA LEU A 250 -2.10 -10.16 9.43
C LEU A 250 -0.73 -9.51 9.67
N ASP A 251 -0.42 -8.43 8.97
CA ASP A 251 0.86 -7.73 9.08
C ASP A 251 1.19 -7.28 10.52
N PRO A 252 0.32 -6.54 11.24
CA PRO A 252 0.61 -6.18 12.63
C PRO A 252 0.63 -7.40 13.56
N THR A 253 -0.13 -8.46 13.28
CA THR A 253 -0.10 -9.69 14.08
C THR A 253 1.22 -10.42 13.90
N GLN A 254 1.73 -10.57 12.68
CA GLN A 254 3.05 -11.12 12.42
C GLN A 254 4.15 -10.30 13.12
N TYR A 255 4.05 -8.96 13.07
CA TYR A 255 4.98 -8.07 13.78
C TYR A 255 4.94 -8.27 15.31
N ILE A 256 3.75 -8.39 15.91
CA ILE A 256 3.57 -8.67 17.35
C ILE A 256 4.23 -10.00 17.72
N LEU A 257 4.03 -11.03 16.91
CA LEU A 257 4.56 -12.38 17.14
C LEU A 257 6.03 -12.56 16.71
N GLY A 258 6.69 -11.51 16.21
CA GLY A 258 8.07 -11.59 15.74
C GLY A 258 8.27 -12.39 14.45
N LYS A 259 7.21 -12.52 13.62
CA LYS A 259 7.21 -13.36 12.41
C LYS A 259 7.57 -12.62 11.11
N ASP A 260 8.25 -11.49 11.21
CA ASP A 260 8.63 -10.70 10.02
C ASP A 260 9.62 -11.41 9.08
N ASN A 261 10.45 -12.30 9.63
CA ASN A 261 11.47 -13.03 8.88
C ASN A 261 11.17 -14.53 8.77
N GLU A 262 9.97 -14.94 9.14
CA GLU A 262 9.55 -16.34 9.13
C GLU A 262 8.32 -16.54 8.24
N SER A 263 8.23 -17.70 7.61
CA SER A 263 7.04 -18.15 6.90
C SER A 263 6.34 -19.26 7.68
N PRO A 264 5.02 -19.38 7.59
CA PRO A 264 4.34 -20.55 8.14
C PRO A 264 4.85 -21.82 7.46
N ILE A 265 5.00 -22.89 8.23
CA ILE A 265 5.37 -24.22 7.72
C ILE A 265 4.16 -25.01 7.21
N GLU A 266 2.97 -24.59 7.62
CA GLU A 266 1.71 -25.19 7.19
C GLU A 266 0.63 -24.12 7.07
N ILE A 267 -0.17 -24.21 6.00
CA ILE A 267 -1.34 -23.37 5.74
C ILE A 267 -2.53 -24.29 5.51
N GLU A 268 -3.53 -24.21 6.41
CA GLU A 268 -4.80 -24.91 6.28
C GLU A 268 -5.90 -23.91 5.94
N ALA A 269 -6.69 -24.17 4.89
CA ALA A 269 -7.77 -23.28 4.47
C ALA A 269 -9.10 -24.03 4.38
N ASP A 270 -10.10 -23.53 5.13
CA ASP A 270 -11.50 -23.91 4.98
C ASP A 270 -12.20 -22.84 4.14
N THR A 271 -12.47 -23.20 2.90
CA THR A 271 -13.05 -22.27 1.91
C THR A 271 -13.96 -23.02 0.94
N PRO A 272 -15.05 -22.41 0.45
CA PRO A 272 -15.77 -22.96 -0.68
C PRO A 272 -14.86 -23.03 -1.92
N LEU A 273 -15.21 -23.86 -2.88
CA LEU A 273 -14.51 -23.90 -4.15
C LEU A 273 -14.49 -22.49 -4.76
N GLN A 274 -13.31 -21.97 -4.99
CA GLN A 274 -13.13 -20.65 -5.58
C GLN A 274 -13.44 -20.65 -7.07
N HIS A 275 -14.02 -19.56 -7.56
CA HIS A 275 -14.23 -19.38 -8.99
C HIS A 275 -12.90 -19.04 -9.67
N PRO A 276 -12.62 -19.51 -10.93
CA PRO A 276 -11.36 -19.23 -11.61
C PRO A 276 -11.05 -17.74 -11.82
N ASP A 277 -12.07 -16.90 -11.89
CA ASP A 277 -11.97 -15.47 -12.16
C ASP A 277 -12.27 -14.60 -10.91
N ALA A 278 -13.25 -15.00 -10.10
CA ALA A 278 -13.77 -14.21 -8.98
C ALA A 278 -13.32 -14.77 -7.63
N ALA A 279 -12.79 -13.90 -6.79
CA ALA A 279 -12.53 -14.23 -5.39
C ALA A 279 -13.86 -14.33 -4.64
N LEU A 280 -14.12 -15.48 -4.04
CA LEU A 280 -15.29 -15.76 -3.22
C LEU A 280 -14.92 -15.74 -1.74
N PRO A 281 -15.89 -15.65 -0.81
CA PRO A 281 -15.63 -15.67 0.61
C PRO A 281 -14.98 -16.99 1.02
N TRP A 282 -14.28 -16.97 2.14
CA TRP A 282 -13.71 -18.15 2.76
C TRP A 282 -13.92 -18.09 4.26
N ARG A 283 -13.97 -19.27 4.89
CA ARG A 283 -14.41 -19.39 6.27
C ARG A 283 -13.25 -19.24 7.25
N ARG A 284 -12.17 -20.00 7.03
CA ARG A 284 -11.05 -19.96 7.95
C ARG A 284 -9.74 -20.25 7.25
N VAL A 285 -8.68 -19.56 7.69
CA VAL A 285 -7.31 -19.92 7.34
C VAL A 285 -6.49 -20.01 8.62
N ARG A 286 -5.71 -21.08 8.74
CA ARG A 286 -4.78 -21.29 9.85
C ARG A 286 -3.36 -21.31 9.29
N LEU A 287 -2.50 -20.53 9.92
CA LEU A 287 -1.07 -20.48 9.64
C LEU A 287 -0.34 -21.05 10.84
N ARG A 288 0.47 -22.10 10.66
CA ARG A 288 1.30 -22.69 11.70
C ARG A 288 2.76 -22.39 11.45
N TYR A 289 3.48 -22.01 12.49
CA TYR A 289 4.90 -21.71 12.46
C TYR A 289 5.71 -22.81 13.16
N ALA A 290 7.01 -22.90 12.81
CA ALA A 290 7.88 -23.97 13.31
C ALA A 290 8.06 -23.96 14.83
N ASP A 291 7.92 -22.81 15.47
CA ASP A 291 8.03 -22.65 16.94
C ASP A 291 6.71 -22.92 17.70
N GLY A 292 5.71 -23.44 17.02
CA GLY A 292 4.40 -23.76 17.58
C GLY A 292 3.40 -22.63 17.61
N CYS A 293 3.77 -21.41 17.19
CA CYS A 293 2.82 -20.31 17.04
C CYS A 293 1.80 -20.58 15.94
N GLU A 294 0.58 -20.10 16.17
CA GLU A 294 -0.52 -20.16 15.20
C GLU A 294 -1.15 -18.78 14.99
N ILE A 295 -1.53 -18.49 13.73
CA ILE A 295 -2.42 -17.38 13.39
C ILE A 295 -3.66 -17.97 12.72
N VAL A 296 -4.84 -17.69 13.27
CA VAL A 296 -6.14 -18.11 12.73
C VAL A 296 -6.90 -16.91 12.22
N LEU A 297 -7.26 -16.95 10.97
CA LEU A 297 -8.10 -15.96 10.32
C LEU A 297 -9.52 -16.51 10.27
N ASP A 298 -10.43 -15.96 11.09
CA ASP A 298 -11.81 -16.39 11.21
C ASP A 298 -12.72 -15.52 10.34
N GLY A 299 -12.96 -15.98 9.12
CA GLY A 299 -13.71 -15.21 8.10
C GLY A 299 -15.23 -15.32 8.24
N ASP A 300 -15.75 -16.39 8.84
CA ASP A 300 -17.19 -16.62 9.03
C ASP A 300 -17.69 -16.23 10.43
N ASN A 301 -16.82 -15.66 11.24
CA ASN A 301 -17.16 -15.20 12.58
C ASN A 301 -17.61 -16.33 13.52
N SER A 302 -17.13 -17.54 13.30
CA SER A 302 -17.51 -18.73 14.06
C SER A 302 -16.86 -18.83 15.44
N MET A 303 -15.77 -18.08 15.66
CA MET A 303 -14.99 -18.10 16.90
C MET A 303 -15.36 -16.98 17.86
N SER A 304 -16.64 -16.90 18.24
CA SER A 304 -17.13 -15.88 19.16
C SER A 304 -16.54 -16.02 20.56
N GLY A 305 -16.11 -14.89 21.16
CA GLY A 305 -15.63 -14.86 22.55
C GLY A 305 -14.19 -15.35 22.78
N VAL A 306 -13.47 -15.82 21.73
CA VAL A 306 -12.07 -16.21 21.88
C VAL A 306 -11.16 -14.98 22.02
N PRO A 307 -10.01 -15.11 22.72
CA PRO A 307 -9.04 -14.03 22.82
C PRO A 307 -8.41 -13.69 21.46
N TYR A 308 -7.90 -12.48 21.34
CA TYR A 308 -7.05 -12.09 20.23
C TYR A 308 -5.71 -12.81 20.26
N LEU A 309 -5.06 -12.82 21.43
CA LEU A 309 -3.84 -13.60 21.69
C LEU A 309 -4.08 -14.52 22.88
N GLU A 310 -3.61 -15.75 22.76
CA GLU A 310 -3.67 -16.75 23.80
C GLU A 310 -2.33 -17.49 23.89
N GLY A 311 -1.80 -17.58 25.09
CA GLY A 311 -0.63 -18.36 25.42
C GLY A 311 -0.85 -19.17 26.69
N PRO A 312 0.12 -20.01 27.11
CA PRO A 312 -0.01 -20.85 28.26
C PRO A 312 -0.16 -20.08 29.59
N GLU A 313 0.32 -18.86 29.68
CA GLU A 313 0.31 -18.04 30.89
C GLU A 313 -0.71 -16.90 30.89
N GLY A 314 -1.33 -16.61 29.74
CA GLY A 314 -2.28 -15.50 29.65
C GLY A 314 -3.00 -15.33 28.33
N LYS A 315 -3.99 -14.42 28.35
CA LYS A 315 -4.85 -14.12 27.21
C LYS A 315 -5.09 -12.63 27.09
N ILE A 316 -5.13 -12.15 25.85
CA ILE A 316 -5.50 -10.77 25.54
C ILE A 316 -6.79 -10.77 24.72
N PHE A 317 -7.78 -10.05 25.22
CA PHE A 317 -9.05 -9.84 24.53
C PHE A 317 -9.11 -8.43 23.91
N LYS A 318 -10.11 -8.21 23.05
CA LYS A 318 -10.43 -6.89 22.53
C LYS A 318 -10.60 -5.88 23.69
N GLY A 319 -10.03 -4.67 23.52
CA GLY A 319 -10.02 -3.65 24.56
C GLY A 319 -8.99 -3.87 25.67
N PHE A 320 -8.06 -4.80 25.46
CA PHE A 320 -6.96 -5.10 26.42
C PHE A 320 -7.46 -5.53 27.80
N LYS A 321 -8.49 -6.33 27.82
CA LYS A 321 -9.00 -6.97 29.04
C LYS A 321 -8.32 -8.30 29.27
#